data_d2e9e1652de00f26aaa68b9ed46be0ce
#
_entry.id   d2e9e1652de00f26aaa68b9ed46be0ce
#
_cell.length_a   1.000
_cell.length_b   1.000
_cell.length_c   1.000
_cell.angle_alpha   90.00
_cell.angle_beta   90.00
_cell.angle_gamma   90.00
#
_symmetry.space_group_name_H-M   'P 1'
#
loop_
_entity.id
_entity.type
_entity.pdbx_description
1 polymer ?
#
loop_
_entity_poly.entity_id
_entity_poly.type
_entity_poly.pdbx_seq_one_letter_code
_entity_poly.pdbx_strand_id
1 'polypeptide(L)'
;MKGIVLAGGSGTRLYPITKGVSKQLLPVFDKPMVYYPISALMLAGIREILIISTPADLPAFRRLLGNGSDYGLRFSYAEQPSPDGLAQAFLIGRSFIGDDAVCLVLGDNIFYGHGFPSMLRRATDDAEEKNRATVFGYYVQHPERYGVAHFNELGEVLGIEEKPSVPKSNWAVTGIYFYPNSVVEIAAGIRPSARGELEITAVNQAYLERGTLRLQRFGRGFAWLDTGTHDSLAEASTFIEVLEKRQGLKIACLEEIAWSNGWITDEDLKRIAEPMKKNQYGQYLLRLIADRLIIQQ
;
A
#
# COMPACT_ATOMS: atom_id res chain seq x y z
N MET A 1 11.29 -3.03 -10.68
CA MET A 1 9.84 -2.89 -10.32
C MET A 1 9.51 -1.45 -9.98
N LYS A 2 8.32 -0.99 -10.33
CA LYS A 2 7.78 0.33 -9.97
C LYS A 2 6.60 0.20 -9.01
N GLY A 3 6.31 1.26 -8.25
CA GLY A 3 5.21 1.29 -7.29
C GLY A 3 4.12 2.24 -7.73
N ILE A 4 2.86 1.90 -7.43
CA ILE A 4 1.71 2.81 -7.56
C ILE A 4 1.00 2.87 -6.22
N VAL A 5 0.79 4.07 -5.70
CA VAL A 5 -0.13 4.33 -4.59
C VAL A 5 -1.40 4.92 -5.17
N LEU A 6 -2.50 4.18 -5.06
CA LEU A 6 -3.81 4.70 -5.49
C LEU A 6 -4.48 5.39 -4.30
N ALA A 7 -4.41 6.72 -4.31
CA ALA A 7 -4.91 7.61 -3.28
C ALA A 7 -6.08 8.47 -3.79
N GLY A 8 -6.94 7.86 -4.60
CA GLY A 8 -8.17 8.46 -5.11
C GLY A 8 -9.40 8.15 -4.27
N GLY A 9 -10.54 8.55 -4.79
CA GLY A 9 -11.85 8.29 -4.19
C GLY A 9 -12.43 9.48 -3.43
N SER A 10 -13.76 9.54 -3.33
CA SER A 10 -14.49 10.68 -2.74
C SER A 10 -14.45 10.74 -1.21
N GLY A 11 -14.05 9.67 -0.53
CA GLY A 11 -13.97 9.61 0.95
C GLY A 11 -15.32 9.82 1.66
N THR A 12 -16.46 9.71 0.98
CA THR A 12 -17.79 10.09 1.51
C THR A 12 -18.17 9.38 2.80
N ARG A 13 -17.69 8.16 3.02
CA ARG A 13 -17.91 7.39 4.26
C ARG A 13 -17.31 8.05 5.51
N LEU A 14 -16.35 8.98 5.33
CA LEU A 14 -15.71 9.74 6.40
C LEU A 14 -16.18 11.19 6.48
N TYR A 15 -17.29 11.57 5.81
CA TYR A 15 -17.87 12.89 5.97
C TYR A 15 -18.30 13.12 7.43
N PRO A 16 -18.12 14.35 7.97
CA PRO A 16 -17.66 15.57 7.27
C PRO A 16 -16.13 15.76 7.18
N ILE A 17 -15.30 14.90 7.77
CA ILE A 17 -13.83 15.07 7.87
C ILE A 17 -13.20 15.24 6.48
N THR A 18 -13.62 14.43 5.51
CA THR A 18 -13.07 14.38 4.16
C THR A 18 -13.71 15.37 3.17
N LYS A 19 -14.51 16.34 3.66
CA LYS A 19 -15.03 17.40 2.78
C LYS A 19 -13.97 18.40 2.32
N GLY A 20 -12.93 18.59 3.12
CA GLY A 20 -11.88 19.57 2.85
C GLY A 20 -10.48 18.98 2.68
N VAL A 21 -10.35 17.66 2.80
CA VAL A 21 -9.05 16.97 2.73
C VAL A 21 -9.22 15.55 2.22
N SER A 22 -8.27 15.09 1.39
CA SER A 22 -8.22 13.70 0.99
C SER A 22 -8.11 12.77 2.19
N LYS A 23 -8.84 11.64 2.18
CA LYS A 23 -8.79 10.60 3.21
C LYS A 23 -7.35 10.20 3.53
N GLN A 24 -6.52 9.98 2.52
CA GLN A 24 -5.16 9.49 2.65
C GLN A 24 -4.18 10.52 3.22
N LEU A 25 -4.62 11.77 3.39
CA LEU A 25 -3.88 12.83 4.09
C LEU A 25 -4.31 13.00 5.54
N LEU A 26 -5.35 12.29 5.99
CA LEU A 26 -5.74 12.28 7.41
C LEU A 26 -4.64 11.64 8.25
N PRO A 27 -4.45 12.11 9.49
CA PRO A 27 -3.46 11.51 10.37
C PRO A 27 -3.91 10.12 10.84
N VAL A 28 -2.97 9.19 10.85
CA VAL A 28 -3.05 7.94 11.60
C VAL A 28 -1.96 8.01 12.65
N PHE A 29 -2.35 8.31 13.88
CA PHE A 29 -1.50 8.65 15.00
C PHE A 29 -0.61 9.89 14.72
N ASP A 30 0.66 9.73 14.38
CA ASP A 30 1.65 10.81 14.29
C ASP A 30 2.08 11.18 12.86
N LYS A 31 1.50 10.56 11.84
CA LYS A 31 1.85 10.80 10.44
C LYS A 31 0.66 10.65 9.48
N PRO A 32 0.73 11.22 8.27
CA PRO A 32 -0.33 11.06 7.27
C PRO A 32 -0.52 9.59 6.86
N MET A 33 -1.77 9.19 6.65
CA MET A 33 -2.13 7.82 6.26
C MET A 33 -1.35 7.30 5.05
N VAL A 34 -1.08 8.13 4.05
CA VAL A 34 -0.36 7.74 2.83
C VAL A 34 1.08 7.25 3.10
N TYR A 35 1.67 7.57 4.26
CA TYR A 35 3.00 7.08 4.63
C TYR A 35 3.02 5.55 4.78
N TYR A 36 1.93 4.95 5.25
CA TYR A 36 1.85 3.49 5.46
C TYR A 36 1.94 2.70 4.15
N PRO A 37 1.14 2.97 3.11
CA PRO A 37 1.30 2.29 1.83
C PRO A 37 2.63 2.63 1.14
N ILE A 38 3.15 3.86 1.24
CA ILE A 38 4.49 4.19 0.73
C ILE A 38 5.55 3.35 1.44
N SER A 39 5.46 3.20 2.77
CA SER A 39 6.41 2.37 3.53
C SER A 39 6.42 0.92 3.06
N ALA A 40 5.25 0.34 2.70
CA ALA A 40 5.17 -1.01 2.16
C ALA A 40 5.94 -1.15 0.83
N LEU A 41 5.83 -0.15 -0.06
CA LEU A 41 6.62 -0.12 -1.30
C LEU A 41 8.12 0.00 -1.01
N MET A 42 8.52 0.85 -0.07
CA MET A 42 9.92 1.00 0.34
C MET A 42 10.50 -0.29 0.94
N LEU A 43 9.73 -1.00 1.77
CA LEU A 43 10.11 -2.30 2.34
C LEU A 43 10.21 -3.41 1.28
N ALA A 44 9.50 -3.28 0.16
CA ALA A 44 9.67 -4.10 -1.03
C ALA A 44 10.92 -3.74 -1.86
N GLY A 45 11.66 -2.67 -1.51
CA GLY A 45 12.80 -2.16 -2.26
C GLY A 45 12.46 -1.23 -3.41
N ILE A 46 11.21 -0.81 -3.54
CA ILE A 46 10.71 0.02 -4.65
C ILE A 46 11.01 1.49 -4.38
N ARG A 47 11.69 2.16 -5.32
CA ARG A 47 12.12 3.56 -5.19
C ARG A 47 11.44 4.52 -6.17
N GLU A 48 10.86 4.02 -7.24
CA GLU A 48 10.08 4.81 -8.20
C GLU A 48 8.60 4.59 -7.93
N ILE A 49 7.91 5.65 -7.52
CA ILE A 49 6.53 5.54 -7.04
C ILE A 49 5.65 6.58 -7.71
N LEU A 50 4.56 6.14 -8.32
CA LEU A 50 3.51 6.97 -8.86
C LEU A 50 2.38 7.14 -7.83
N ILE A 51 2.09 8.37 -7.46
CA ILE A 51 0.93 8.72 -6.66
C ILE A 51 -0.22 9.09 -7.59
N ILE A 52 -1.30 8.31 -7.54
CA ILE A 52 -2.52 8.57 -8.31
C ILE A 52 -3.59 9.10 -7.36
N SER A 53 -4.12 10.29 -7.64
CA SER A 53 -5.16 10.90 -6.81
C SER A 53 -6.15 11.71 -7.66
N THR A 54 -7.19 12.25 -7.02
CA THR A 54 -8.12 13.16 -7.71
C THR A 54 -7.42 14.45 -8.13
N PRO A 55 -7.88 15.15 -9.17
CA PRO A 55 -7.31 16.44 -9.57
C PRO A 55 -7.32 17.47 -8.42
N ALA A 56 -8.36 17.43 -7.56
CA ALA A 56 -8.50 18.36 -6.43
C ALA A 56 -7.47 18.09 -5.32
N ASP A 57 -7.15 16.83 -5.04
CA ASP A 57 -6.30 16.43 -3.92
C ASP A 57 -4.81 16.34 -4.30
N LEU A 58 -4.49 16.07 -5.56
CA LEU A 58 -3.13 15.83 -6.04
C LEU A 58 -2.13 16.95 -5.67
N PRO A 59 -2.50 18.26 -5.68
CA PRO A 59 -1.61 19.32 -5.22
C PRO A 59 -1.19 19.20 -3.75
N ALA A 60 -2.04 18.64 -2.89
CA ALA A 60 -1.72 18.44 -1.48
C ALA A 60 -0.71 17.29 -1.29
N PHE A 61 -0.82 16.20 -2.06
CA PHE A 61 0.19 15.13 -2.08
C PHE A 61 1.54 15.65 -2.58
N ARG A 62 1.56 16.49 -3.64
CA ARG A 62 2.81 17.11 -4.12
C ARG A 62 3.47 18.00 -3.07
N ARG A 63 2.70 18.75 -2.29
CA ARG A 63 3.25 19.57 -1.18
C ARG A 63 3.80 18.72 -0.05
N LEU A 64 3.13 17.60 0.28
CA LEU A 64 3.55 16.71 1.36
C LEU A 64 4.81 15.92 1.01
N LEU A 65 4.85 15.32 -0.18
CA LEU A 65 5.85 14.31 -0.56
C LEU A 65 6.99 14.87 -1.42
N GLY A 66 6.80 16.05 -2.03
CA GLY A 66 7.79 16.66 -2.92
C GLY A 66 8.12 15.78 -4.14
N ASN A 67 9.38 15.70 -4.48
CA ASN A 67 9.91 14.81 -5.51
C ASN A 67 10.43 13.47 -4.96
N GLY A 68 10.42 13.28 -3.64
CA GLY A 68 10.86 12.06 -2.97
C GLY A 68 12.34 12.04 -2.57
N SER A 69 13.12 13.07 -2.90
CA SER A 69 14.57 13.09 -2.61
C SER A 69 14.90 12.95 -1.13
N ASP A 70 14.06 13.51 -0.23
CA ASP A 70 14.24 13.40 1.22
C ASP A 70 14.08 11.96 1.75
N TYR A 71 13.50 11.07 0.95
CA TYR A 71 13.35 9.65 1.26
C TYR A 71 14.20 8.75 0.35
N GLY A 72 15.11 9.32 -0.43
CA GLY A 72 15.85 8.56 -1.44
C GLY A 72 14.96 7.92 -2.50
N LEU A 73 13.75 8.44 -2.70
CA LEU A 73 12.74 8.00 -3.64
C LEU A 73 12.64 8.96 -4.83
N ARG A 74 11.85 8.55 -5.83
CA ARG A 74 11.43 9.37 -6.96
C ARG A 74 9.92 9.27 -7.10
N PHE A 75 9.21 10.33 -6.73
CA PHE A 75 7.76 10.42 -6.89
C PHE A 75 7.39 10.99 -8.25
N SER A 76 6.42 10.33 -8.89
CA SER A 76 5.63 10.84 -10.01
C SER A 76 4.17 10.98 -9.57
N TYR A 77 3.40 11.77 -10.32
CA TYR A 77 2.04 12.12 -9.94
C TYR A 77 1.12 12.08 -11.14
N ALA A 78 -0.02 11.43 -11.01
CA ALA A 78 -1.04 11.37 -12.06
C ALA A 78 -2.45 11.58 -11.48
N GLU A 79 -3.33 12.09 -12.30
CA GLU A 79 -4.72 12.34 -11.93
C GLU A 79 -5.61 11.15 -12.29
N GLN A 80 -6.52 10.81 -11.38
CA GLN A 80 -7.67 9.95 -11.63
C GLN A 80 -8.93 10.82 -11.56
N PRO A 81 -9.48 11.27 -12.70
CA PRO A 81 -10.62 12.19 -12.72
C PRO A 81 -11.91 11.59 -12.17
N SER A 82 -12.11 10.27 -12.35
CA SER A 82 -13.27 9.51 -11.88
C SER A 82 -12.83 8.17 -11.27
N PRO A 83 -13.54 7.67 -10.24
CA PRO A 83 -13.19 6.43 -9.55
C PRO A 83 -13.71 5.20 -10.32
N ASP A 84 -13.20 4.99 -11.54
CA ASP A 84 -13.67 3.93 -12.45
C ASP A 84 -13.11 2.54 -12.10
N GLY A 85 -12.62 2.36 -10.90
CA GLY A 85 -12.10 1.09 -10.37
C GLY A 85 -10.60 1.05 -10.17
N LEU A 86 -10.14 0.04 -9.41
CA LEU A 86 -8.73 -0.06 -9.02
C LEU A 86 -7.80 -0.38 -10.19
N ALA A 87 -8.26 -1.18 -11.15
CA ALA A 87 -7.45 -1.56 -12.31
C ALA A 87 -7.19 -0.40 -13.28
N GLN A 88 -7.96 0.69 -13.21
CA GLN A 88 -7.68 1.92 -13.96
C GLN A 88 -6.29 2.49 -13.64
N ALA A 89 -5.75 2.23 -12.45
CA ALA A 89 -4.42 2.68 -12.05
C ALA A 89 -3.33 2.22 -13.02
N PHE A 90 -3.43 1.02 -13.62
CA PHE A 90 -2.47 0.52 -14.59
C PHE A 90 -2.59 1.21 -15.95
N LEU A 91 -3.78 1.66 -16.33
CA LEU A 91 -4.01 2.42 -17.56
C LEU A 91 -3.48 3.85 -17.42
N ILE A 92 -3.77 4.52 -16.30
CA ILE A 92 -3.24 5.85 -15.97
C ILE A 92 -1.72 5.80 -15.85
N GLY A 93 -1.20 4.77 -15.20
CA GLY A 93 0.24 4.58 -14.96
C GLY A 93 1.01 3.96 -16.11
N ARG A 94 0.39 3.66 -17.26
CA ARG A 94 1.03 2.91 -18.37
C ARG A 94 2.40 3.47 -18.76
N SER A 95 2.49 4.75 -19.00
CA SER A 95 3.76 5.41 -19.40
C SER A 95 4.80 5.41 -18.27
N PHE A 96 4.36 5.47 -17.01
CA PHE A 96 5.24 5.37 -15.84
C PHE A 96 5.73 3.93 -15.66
N ILE A 97 4.87 2.94 -15.79
CA ILE A 97 5.23 1.51 -15.66
C ILE A 97 6.25 1.14 -16.73
N GLY A 98 6.03 1.55 -17.99
CA GLY A 98 6.88 1.16 -19.13
C GLY A 98 6.93 -0.35 -19.26
N ASP A 99 8.14 -0.94 -19.25
CA ASP A 99 8.38 -2.38 -19.37
C ASP A 99 8.57 -3.07 -18.01
N ASP A 100 8.46 -2.33 -16.89
CA ASP A 100 8.71 -2.86 -15.56
C ASP A 100 7.52 -3.67 -15.01
N ALA A 101 7.79 -4.58 -14.08
CA ALA A 101 6.80 -5.11 -13.16
C ALA A 101 6.32 -4.01 -12.22
N VAL A 102 5.12 -4.14 -11.65
CA VAL A 102 4.52 -3.10 -10.83
C VAL A 102 3.86 -3.64 -9.55
N CYS A 103 4.06 -2.94 -8.45
CA CYS A 103 3.29 -3.11 -7.22
C CYS A 103 2.26 -1.99 -7.09
N LEU A 104 0.98 -2.36 -6.99
CA LEU A 104 -0.11 -1.44 -6.64
C LEU A 104 -0.44 -1.59 -5.17
N VAL A 105 -0.51 -0.48 -4.44
CA VAL A 105 -0.99 -0.45 -3.07
C VAL A 105 -2.08 0.60 -2.91
N LEU A 106 -3.13 0.26 -2.15
CA LEU A 106 -4.22 1.19 -1.85
C LEU A 106 -3.78 2.18 -0.78
N GLY A 107 -4.04 3.45 -1.03
CA GLY A 107 -3.56 4.59 -0.22
C GLY A 107 -4.12 4.65 1.22
N ASP A 108 -5.09 3.80 1.54
CA ASP A 108 -5.77 3.73 2.83
C ASP A 108 -5.54 2.40 3.57
N ASN A 109 -4.62 1.57 3.10
CA ASN A 109 -4.29 0.29 3.71
C ASN A 109 -3.03 0.39 4.57
N ILE A 110 -3.11 -0.16 5.77
CA ILE A 110 -2.02 -0.24 6.73
C ILE A 110 -1.67 -1.71 6.95
N PHE A 111 -0.39 -2.03 6.85
CA PHE A 111 0.15 -3.38 7.05
C PHE A 111 1.19 -3.35 8.16
N TYR A 112 1.08 -4.29 9.10
CA TYR A 112 2.08 -4.47 10.15
C TYR A 112 2.19 -5.94 10.54
N GLY A 113 3.41 -6.47 10.59
CA GLY A 113 3.64 -7.84 11.05
C GLY A 113 5.06 -8.31 10.81
N HIS A 114 5.47 -9.27 11.63
CA HIS A 114 6.79 -9.88 11.51
C HIS A 114 6.98 -10.55 10.15
N GLY A 115 8.16 -10.35 9.55
CA GLY A 115 8.51 -10.95 8.26
C GLY A 115 7.89 -10.28 7.04
N PHE A 116 7.15 -9.17 7.22
CA PHE A 116 6.52 -8.44 6.11
C PHE A 116 7.51 -8.06 5.00
N PRO A 117 8.69 -7.47 5.27
CA PRO A 117 9.66 -7.15 4.23
C PRO A 117 10.10 -8.37 3.39
N SER A 118 10.26 -9.54 4.03
CA SER A 118 10.63 -10.77 3.33
C SER A 118 9.51 -11.30 2.43
N MET A 119 8.25 -11.12 2.86
CA MET A 119 7.08 -11.49 2.05
C MET A 119 6.97 -10.60 0.82
N LEU A 120 7.20 -9.28 0.98
CA LEU A 120 7.18 -8.31 -0.12
C LEU A 120 8.30 -8.58 -1.13
N ARG A 121 9.53 -8.82 -0.67
CA ARG A 121 10.65 -9.16 -1.58
C ARG A 121 10.37 -10.40 -2.40
N ARG A 122 9.82 -11.48 -1.79
CA ARG A 122 9.41 -12.67 -2.55
C ARG A 122 8.33 -12.39 -3.60
N ALA A 123 7.41 -11.47 -3.31
CA ALA A 123 6.40 -11.05 -4.27
C ALA A 123 7.01 -10.24 -5.43
N THR A 124 8.02 -9.42 -5.13
CA THR A 124 8.84 -8.73 -6.15
C THR A 124 9.53 -9.73 -7.07
N ASP A 125 10.26 -10.70 -6.50
CA ASP A 125 10.97 -11.77 -7.26
C ASP A 125 9.99 -12.61 -8.11
N ASP A 126 8.80 -12.95 -7.56
CA ASP A 126 7.77 -13.69 -8.31
C ASP A 126 7.30 -12.88 -9.54
N ALA A 127 7.13 -11.57 -9.42
CA ALA A 127 6.67 -10.72 -10.51
C ALA A 127 7.77 -10.43 -11.56
N GLU A 128 8.99 -10.15 -11.12
CA GLU A 128 10.10 -9.75 -11.99
C GLU A 128 10.77 -10.95 -12.68
N GLU A 129 10.99 -12.04 -11.93
CA GLU A 129 11.80 -13.16 -12.41
C GLU A 129 10.95 -14.34 -12.90
N LYS A 130 9.74 -14.56 -12.33
CA LYS A 130 8.91 -15.74 -12.58
C LYS A 130 7.66 -15.45 -13.39
N ASN A 131 7.46 -14.19 -13.78
CA ASN A 131 6.26 -13.73 -14.50
C ASN A 131 4.95 -14.14 -13.79
N ARG A 132 4.92 -14.05 -12.45
CA ARG A 132 3.82 -14.49 -11.60
C ARG A 132 3.28 -13.34 -10.76
N ALA A 133 1.96 -13.14 -10.79
CA ALA A 133 1.28 -12.21 -9.91
C ALA A 133 1.22 -12.75 -8.47
N THR A 134 1.38 -11.86 -7.48
CA THR A 134 1.20 -12.19 -6.06
C THR A 134 0.21 -11.23 -5.42
N VAL A 135 -0.79 -11.82 -4.76
CA VAL A 135 -1.76 -11.12 -3.91
C VAL A 135 -1.72 -11.68 -2.49
N PHE A 136 -2.21 -10.91 -1.52
CA PHE A 136 -2.16 -11.31 -0.12
C PHE A 136 -3.57 -11.50 0.43
N GLY A 137 -3.76 -12.61 1.12
CA GLY A 137 -5.01 -12.94 1.80
C GLY A 137 -4.90 -12.71 3.31
N TYR A 138 -5.94 -12.13 3.89
CA TYR A 138 -6.08 -11.91 5.32
C TYR A 138 -7.41 -12.47 5.82
N TYR A 139 -7.39 -13.18 6.96
CA TYR A 139 -8.61 -13.76 7.52
C TYR A 139 -9.42 -12.69 8.26
N VAL A 140 -10.67 -12.47 7.82
CA VAL A 140 -11.56 -11.42 8.35
C VAL A 140 -12.88 -11.99 8.83
N GLN A 141 -13.55 -11.27 9.72
CA GLN A 141 -14.90 -11.64 10.21
C GLN A 141 -16.00 -11.31 9.20
N HIS A 142 -15.83 -10.24 8.39
CA HIS A 142 -16.80 -9.70 7.44
C HIS A 142 -16.24 -9.71 6.02
N PRO A 143 -16.07 -10.89 5.39
CA PRO A 143 -15.44 -11.01 4.08
C PRO A 143 -16.25 -10.40 2.92
N GLU A 144 -17.57 -10.29 3.06
CA GLU A 144 -18.50 -9.72 2.05
C GLU A 144 -18.16 -8.27 1.64
N ARG A 145 -17.28 -7.61 2.37
CA ARG A 145 -16.82 -6.24 2.08
C ARG A 145 -15.68 -6.17 1.06
N TYR A 146 -15.05 -7.30 0.74
CA TYR A 146 -13.78 -7.39 0.01
C TYR A 146 -13.86 -8.36 -1.17
N GLY A 147 -12.82 -8.41 -1.98
CA GLY A 147 -12.57 -9.56 -2.84
C GLY A 147 -12.25 -10.78 -1.96
N VAL A 148 -12.96 -11.89 -2.16
CA VAL A 148 -12.85 -13.10 -1.33
C VAL A 148 -12.25 -14.23 -2.12
N ALA A 149 -11.11 -14.77 -1.66
CA ALA A 149 -10.49 -15.95 -2.24
C ALA A 149 -11.15 -17.22 -1.68
N HIS A 150 -11.37 -18.23 -2.52
CA HIS A 150 -11.79 -19.56 -2.08
C HIS A 150 -10.83 -20.64 -2.58
N PHE A 151 -10.81 -21.75 -1.86
CA PHE A 151 -9.76 -22.77 -1.96
C PHE A 151 -10.35 -24.15 -2.09
N ASN A 152 -9.60 -25.09 -2.70
CA ASN A 152 -9.87 -26.51 -2.61
C ASN A 152 -9.35 -27.11 -1.28
N GLU A 153 -9.53 -28.41 -1.09
CA GLU A 153 -9.07 -29.16 0.10
C GLU A 153 -7.52 -29.15 0.24
N LEU A 154 -6.80 -28.96 -0.85
CA LEU A 154 -5.34 -28.86 -0.89
C LEU A 154 -4.85 -27.44 -0.56
N GLY A 155 -5.76 -26.46 -0.40
CA GLY A 155 -5.44 -25.06 -0.13
C GLY A 155 -5.01 -24.26 -1.35
N GLU A 156 -5.28 -24.77 -2.56
CA GLU A 156 -5.05 -24.04 -3.81
C GLU A 156 -6.21 -23.09 -4.08
N VAL A 157 -5.92 -21.90 -4.62
CA VAL A 157 -6.93 -20.89 -4.95
C VAL A 157 -7.75 -21.36 -6.16
N LEU A 158 -9.05 -21.49 -5.96
CA LEU A 158 -10.00 -21.85 -7.03
C LEU A 158 -10.64 -20.63 -7.69
N GLY A 159 -10.71 -19.51 -6.99
CA GLY A 159 -11.31 -18.28 -7.50
C GLY A 159 -11.23 -17.13 -6.50
N ILE A 160 -11.49 -15.94 -7.01
CA ILE A 160 -11.65 -14.72 -6.22
C ILE A 160 -12.94 -14.05 -6.66
N GLU A 161 -13.85 -13.80 -5.71
CA GLU A 161 -15.14 -13.16 -5.98
C GLU A 161 -15.16 -11.76 -5.35
N GLU A 162 -15.56 -10.75 -6.13
CA GLU A 162 -15.67 -9.37 -5.63
C GLU A 162 -16.94 -9.18 -4.81
N LYS A 163 -16.79 -8.84 -3.53
CA LYS A 163 -17.88 -8.52 -2.59
C LYS A 163 -19.07 -9.48 -2.68
N PRO A 164 -18.83 -10.79 -2.53
CA PRO A 164 -19.89 -11.79 -2.67
C PRO A 164 -20.96 -11.61 -1.60
N SER A 165 -22.24 -11.74 -1.95
CA SER A 165 -23.35 -11.72 -0.98
C SER A 165 -23.32 -12.94 -0.05
N VAL A 166 -22.76 -14.05 -0.51
CA VAL A 166 -22.54 -15.29 0.26
C VAL A 166 -21.07 -15.71 0.08
N PRO A 167 -20.16 -15.25 0.95
CA PRO A 167 -18.75 -15.57 0.85
C PRO A 167 -18.47 -17.07 1.02
N LYS A 168 -17.63 -17.63 0.16
CA LYS A 168 -17.20 -19.03 0.24
C LYS A 168 -16.06 -19.27 1.22
N SER A 169 -15.44 -18.20 1.73
CA SER A 169 -14.40 -18.24 2.77
C SER A 169 -14.32 -16.92 3.51
N ASN A 170 -13.50 -16.88 4.57
CA ASN A 170 -13.18 -15.64 5.30
C ASN A 170 -11.85 -15.00 4.85
N TRP A 171 -11.26 -15.43 3.73
CA TRP A 171 -10.00 -14.91 3.23
C TRP A 171 -10.21 -13.74 2.28
N ALA A 172 -10.12 -12.52 2.80
CA ALA A 172 -10.16 -11.28 2.02
C ALA A 172 -8.84 -11.05 1.31
N VAL A 173 -8.88 -10.63 0.06
CA VAL A 173 -7.71 -10.14 -0.68
C VAL A 173 -7.44 -8.71 -0.23
N THR A 174 -6.22 -8.47 0.26
CA THR A 174 -5.83 -7.16 0.78
C THR A 174 -5.45 -6.18 -0.32
N GLY A 175 -5.32 -4.89 0.01
CA GLY A 175 -5.04 -3.83 -0.95
C GLY A 175 -3.57 -3.66 -1.33
N ILE A 176 -2.80 -4.74 -1.45
CA ILE A 176 -1.45 -4.73 -2.01
C ILE A 176 -1.28 -5.87 -3.02
N TYR A 177 -0.81 -5.54 -4.21
CA TYR A 177 -0.79 -6.41 -5.38
C TYR A 177 0.51 -6.28 -6.13
N PHE A 178 1.15 -7.40 -6.47
CA PHE A 178 2.37 -7.45 -7.27
C PHE A 178 2.08 -8.12 -8.60
N TYR A 179 2.41 -7.46 -9.69
CA TYR A 179 2.12 -7.95 -11.02
C TYR A 179 3.33 -7.84 -11.95
N PRO A 180 3.52 -8.82 -12.84
CA PRO A 180 4.38 -8.67 -14.02
C PRO A 180 3.86 -7.52 -14.92
N ASN A 181 4.68 -7.06 -15.84
CA ASN A 181 4.33 -6.00 -16.81
C ASN A 181 3.05 -6.28 -17.59
N SER A 182 2.74 -7.56 -17.85
CA SER A 182 1.52 -7.99 -18.57
C SER A 182 0.22 -7.48 -17.94
N VAL A 183 0.25 -6.98 -16.71
CA VAL A 183 -0.94 -6.38 -16.06
C VAL A 183 -1.50 -5.20 -16.84
N VAL A 184 -0.67 -4.44 -17.54
CA VAL A 184 -1.11 -3.27 -18.33
C VAL A 184 -2.05 -3.71 -19.46
N GLU A 185 -1.69 -4.78 -20.16
CA GLU A 185 -2.52 -5.33 -21.25
C GLU A 185 -3.75 -6.06 -20.70
N ILE A 186 -3.62 -6.77 -19.59
CA ILE A 186 -4.77 -7.40 -18.91
C ILE A 186 -5.78 -6.32 -18.49
N ALA A 187 -5.32 -5.25 -17.83
CA ALA A 187 -6.17 -4.15 -17.40
C ALA A 187 -6.86 -3.44 -18.57
N ALA A 188 -6.19 -3.33 -19.72
CA ALA A 188 -6.78 -2.78 -20.94
C ALA A 188 -7.86 -3.68 -21.56
N GLY A 189 -7.81 -4.99 -21.28
CA GLY A 189 -8.75 -5.98 -21.83
C GLY A 189 -9.97 -6.28 -20.96
N ILE A 190 -9.96 -5.89 -19.66
CA ILE A 190 -11.10 -6.14 -18.76
C ILE A 190 -12.27 -5.21 -19.07
N ARG A 191 -13.49 -5.70 -18.78
CA ARG A 191 -14.72 -4.90 -18.92
C ARG A 191 -15.17 -4.41 -17.55
N PRO A 192 -15.81 -3.23 -17.48
CA PRO A 192 -16.45 -2.77 -16.25
C PRO A 192 -17.43 -3.79 -15.71
N SER A 193 -17.45 -3.96 -14.40
CA SER A 193 -18.41 -4.81 -13.69
C SER A 193 -19.84 -4.21 -13.74
N ALA A 194 -20.81 -4.92 -13.17
CA ALA A 194 -22.17 -4.41 -13.00
C ALA A 194 -22.23 -3.09 -12.18
N ARG A 195 -21.13 -2.77 -11.44
CA ARG A 195 -20.98 -1.52 -10.68
C ARG A 195 -20.38 -0.39 -11.52
N GLY A 196 -20.02 -0.66 -12.78
CA GLY A 196 -19.33 0.29 -13.67
C GLY A 196 -17.84 0.43 -13.40
N GLU A 197 -17.23 -0.43 -12.56
CA GLU A 197 -15.84 -0.34 -12.15
C GLU A 197 -14.96 -1.37 -12.88
N LEU A 198 -13.72 -0.97 -13.22
CA LEU A 198 -12.65 -1.86 -13.66
C LEU A 198 -12.07 -2.55 -12.42
N GLU A 199 -12.60 -3.73 -12.10
CA GLU A 199 -12.31 -4.43 -10.86
C GLU A 199 -10.92 -5.06 -10.89
N ILE A 200 -10.18 -4.88 -9.79
CA ILE A 200 -8.89 -5.56 -9.59
C ILE A 200 -9.08 -7.10 -9.51
N THR A 201 -10.25 -7.54 -9.04
CA THR A 201 -10.62 -8.95 -8.98
C THR A 201 -10.64 -9.59 -10.36
N ALA A 202 -11.07 -8.87 -11.41
CA ALA A 202 -11.02 -9.36 -12.78
C ALA A 202 -9.57 -9.53 -13.28
N VAL A 203 -8.66 -8.64 -12.88
CA VAL A 203 -7.21 -8.79 -13.16
C VAL A 203 -6.68 -10.03 -12.48
N ASN A 204 -6.96 -10.22 -11.19
CA ASN A 204 -6.54 -11.39 -10.42
C ASN A 204 -7.07 -12.70 -11.04
N GLN A 205 -8.33 -12.69 -11.49
CA GLN A 205 -8.96 -13.85 -12.13
C GLN A 205 -8.24 -14.20 -13.45
N ALA A 206 -7.84 -13.21 -14.24
CA ALA A 206 -7.08 -13.44 -15.48
C ALA A 206 -5.71 -14.11 -15.22
N TYR A 207 -5.02 -13.76 -14.13
CA TYR A 207 -3.78 -14.43 -13.72
C TYR A 207 -4.04 -15.82 -13.16
N LEU A 208 -5.14 -16.02 -12.44
CA LEU A 208 -5.53 -17.33 -11.90
C LEU A 208 -5.83 -18.32 -13.04
N GLU A 209 -6.59 -17.92 -14.06
CA GLU A 209 -6.91 -18.74 -15.25
C GLU A 209 -5.65 -19.13 -16.05
N ARG A 210 -4.63 -18.29 -16.03
CA ARG A 210 -3.31 -18.59 -16.63
C ARG A 210 -2.41 -19.48 -15.76
N GLY A 211 -2.85 -19.83 -14.53
CA GLY A 211 -2.02 -20.54 -13.56
C GLY A 211 -0.83 -19.75 -13.03
N THR A 212 -0.86 -18.42 -13.15
CA THR A 212 0.23 -17.51 -12.77
C THR A 212 -0.15 -16.54 -11.63
N LEU A 213 -1.18 -16.86 -10.86
CA LEU A 213 -1.53 -16.17 -9.63
C LEU A 213 -1.01 -16.95 -8.42
N ARG A 214 -0.34 -16.24 -7.51
CA ARG A 214 -0.03 -16.71 -6.16
C ARG A 214 -0.83 -15.92 -5.14
N LEU A 215 -1.52 -16.60 -4.22
CA LEU A 215 -2.06 -15.97 -3.03
C LEU A 215 -1.20 -16.36 -1.83
N GLN A 216 -0.61 -15.36 -1.17
CA GLN A 216 0.16 -15.51 0.04
C GLN A 216 -0.70 -15.13 1.24
N ARG A 217 -0.84 -16.00 2.24
CA ARG A 217 -1.69 -15.73 3.40
C ARG A 217 -0.89 -15.04 4.52
N PHE A 218 -1.43 -13.96 5.05
CA PHE A 218 -0.95 -13.37 6.29
C PHE A 218 -1.39 -14.25 7.47
N GLY A 219 -0.44 -14.58 8.33
CA GLY A 219 -0.68 -15.43 9.49
C GLY A 219 -1.16 -14.66 10.72
N ARG A 220 -1.33 -15.37 11.84
CA ARG A 220 -1.59 -14.77 13.15
C ARG A 220 -0.44 -13.82 13.53
N GLY A 221 -0.75 -12.73 14.21
CA GLY A 221 0.23 -11.70 14.56
C GLY A 221 0.50 -10.70 13.45
N PHE A 222 -0.16 -10.83 12.29
CA PHE A 222 -0.19 -9.83 11.25
C PHE A 222 -1.42 -8.93 11.40
N ALA A 223 -1.28 -7.63 11.18
CA ALA A 223 -2.38 -6.69 11.15
C ALA A 223 -2.51 -6.10 9.74
N TRP A 224 -3.72 -6.15 9.21
CA TRP A 224 -4.15 -5.41 8.05
C TRP A 224 -5.36 -4.57 8.45
N LEU A 225 -5.23 -3.25 8.31
CA LEU A 225 -6.26 -2.31 8.72
C LEU A 225 -6.72 -1.52 7.49
N ASP A 226 -8.01 -1.55 7.22
CA ASP A 226 -8.66 -0.64 6.30
C ASP A 226 -9.22 0.55 7.08
N THR A 227 -8.90 1.74 6.69
CA THR A 227 -9.35 2.96 7.39
C THR A 227 -10.64 3.52 6.76
N GLY A 228 -11.56 2.65 6.37
CA GLY A 228 -12.74 2.99 5.57
C GLY A 228 -13.88 3.68 6.31
N THR A 229 -13.91 3.66 7.65
CA THR A 229 -14.94 4.24 8.52
C THR A 229 -14.29 5.05 9.63
N HIS A 230 -15.09 5.87 10.36
CA HIS A 230 -14.59 6.62 11.52
C HIS A 230 -14.02 5.69 12.58
N ASP A 231 -14.72 4.59 12.87
CA ASP A 231 -14.28 3.60 13.87
C ASP A 231 -12.96 2.95 13.45
N SER A 232 -12.85 2.44 12.19
CA SER A 232 -11.63 1.79 11.73
C SER A 232 -10.44 2.75 11.62
N LEU A 233 -10.66 4.04 11.37
CA LEU A 233 -9.61 5.07 11.42
C LEU A 233 -9.12 5.31 12.85
N ALA A 234 -10.03 5.39 13.82
CA ALA A 234 -9.68 5.54 15.23
C ALA A 234 -8.95 4.31 15.78
N GLU A 235 -9.43 3.11 15.45
CA GLU A 235 -8.80 1.84 15.81
C GLU A 235 -7.39 1.72 15.23
N ALA A 236 -7.20 2.09 13.97
CA ALA A 236 -5.89 2.10 13.33
C ALA A 236 -4.93 3.06 14.04
N SER A 237 -5.37 4.28 14.37
CA SER A 237 -4.55 5.25 15.12
C SER A 237 -4.16 4.73 16.49
N THR A 238 -5.10 4.13 17.24
CA THR A 238 -4.85 3.54 18.55
C THR A 238 -3.89 2.35 18.47
N PHE A 239 -4.06 1.48 17.47
CA PHE A 239 -3.18 0.34 17.26
C PHE A 239 -1.72 0.77 17.05
N ILE A 240 -1.50 1.74 16.14
CA ILE A 240 -0.16 2.28 15.86
C ILE A 240 0.42 2.96 17.10
N GLU A 241 -0.37 3.81 17.78
CA GLU A 241 0.05 4.50 18.99
C GLU A 241 0.56 3.53 20.06
N VAL A 242 -0.20 2.48 20.35
CA VAL A 242 0.15 1.49 21.39
C VAL A 242 1.45 0.77 21.05
N LEU A 243 1.62 0.35 19.80
CA LEU A 243 2.83 -0.34 19.36
C LEU A 243 4.06 0.57 19.42
N GLU A 244 3.98 1.78 18.85
CA GLU A 244 5.09 2.72 18.85
C GLU A 244 5.50 3.13 20.27
N LYS A 245 4.54 3.39 21.15
CA LYS A 245 4.82 3.72 22.57
C LYS A 245 5.46 2.56 23.34
N ARG A 246 5.09 1.32 23.04
CA ARG A 246 5.62 0.14 23.71
C ARG A 246 7.03 -0.22 23.25
N GLN A 247 7.29 -0.13 21.94
CA GLN A 247 8.57 -0.53 21.36
C GLN A 247 9.57 0.62 21.33
N GLY A 248 9.11 1.87 21.35
CA GLY A 248 9.97 3.03 21.12
C GLY A 248 10.44 3.17 19.68
N LEU A 249 9.93 2.35 18.77
CA LEU A 249 10.21 2.35 17.33
C LEU A 249 8.98 2.80 16.57
N LYS A 250 9.19 3.53 15.45
CA LYS A 250 8.10 4.01 14.61
C LYS A 250 7.69 2.97 13.56
N ILE A 251 6.40 2.98 13.23
CA ILE A 251 5.85 2.20 12.12
C ILE A 251 5.70 3.14 10.93
N ALA A 252 6.10 2.69 9.73
CA ALA A 252 6.02 3.48 8.49
C ALA A 252 6.74 4.85 8.55
N CYS A 253 7.86 4.91 9.25
CA CYS A 253 8.76 6.06 9.22
C CYS A 253 9.58 6.00 7.93
N LEU A 254 9.24 6.82 6.93
CA LEU A 254 9.86 6.75 5.60
C LEU A 254 11.35 7.10 5.66
N GLU A 255 11.71 8.06 6.49
CA GLU A 255 13.08 8.50 6.71
C GLU A 255 13.95 7.39 7.30
N GLU A 256 13.43 6.66 8.29
CA GLU A 256 14.10 5.51 8.90
C GLU A 256 14.31 4.38 7.89
N ILE A 257 13.27 4.04 7.11
CA ILE A 257 13.36 2.99 6.08
C ILE A 257 14.39 3.39 5.02
N ALA A 258 14.38 4.64 4.58
CA ALA A 258 15.36 5.16 3.62
C ALA A 258 16.79 5.10 4.16
N TRP A 259 16.98 5.53 5.39
CA TRP A 259 18.28 5.53 6.07
C TRP A 259 18.77 4.09 6.32
N SER A 260 17.94 3.20 6.81
CA SER A 260 18.28 1.78 7.06
C SER A 260 18.65 1.03 5.78
N ASN A 261 18.05 1.41 4.64
CA ASN A 261 18.39 0.86 3.33
C ASN A 261 19.62 1.55 2.67
N GLY A 262 20.22 2.57 3.32
CA GLY A 262 21.34 3.33 2.77
C GLY A 262 20.95 4.23 1.58
N TRP A 263 19.68 4.59 1.45
CA TRP A 263 19.20 5.47 0.38
C TRP A 263 19.40 6.95 0.68
N ILE A 264 19.54 7.28 1.96
CA ILE A 264 19.94 8.60 2.47
C ILE A 264 21.05 8.44 3.51
N THR A 265 21.85 9.49 3.69
CA THR A 265 22.97 9.52 4.63
C THR A 265 22.56 9.97 6.03
N ASP A 266 23.48 9.87 7.02
CA ASP A 266 23.29 10.45 8.36
C ASP A 266 23.09 11.96 8.30
N GLU A 267 23.81 12.63 7.41
CA GLU A 267 23.73 14.07 7.18
C GLU A 267 22.37 14.45 6.61
N ASP A 268 21.84 13.67 5.66
CA ASP A 268 20.51 13.87 5.13
C ASP A 268 19.45 13.69 6.22
N LEU A 269 19.55 12.62 7.01
CA LEU A 269 18.61 12.37 8.10
C LEU A 269 18.62 13.49 9.14
N LYS A 270 19.80 14.04 9.51
CA LYS A 270 19.92 15.21 10.38
C LYS A 270 19.26 16.44 9.77
N ARG A 271 19.51 16.70 8.49
CA ARG A 271 18.91 17.83 7.76
C ARG A 271 17.40 17.75 7.75
N ILE A 272 16.84 16.56 7.50
CA ILE A 272 15.39 16.30 7.48
C ILE A 272 14.78 16.46 8.88
N ALA A 273 15.48 15.99 9.93
CA ALA A 273 15.02 16.07 11.30
C ALA A 273 15.05 17.50 11.89
N GLU A 274 15.93 18.37 11.42
CA GLU A 274 16.17 19.71 12.00
C GLU A 274 14.91 20.57 12.12
N PRO A 275 14.03 20.69 11.10
CA PRO A 275 12.77 21.43 11.24
C PRO A 275 11.82 20.85 12.29
N MET A 276 11.96 19.56 12.59
CA MET A 276 11.10 18.78 13.48
C MET A 276 11.74 18.52 14.86
N LYS A 277 12.92 19.01 15.14
CA LYS A 277 13.68 18.70 16.39
C LYS A 277 12.96 19.03 17.70
N LYS A 278 11.93 19.87 17.66
CA LYS A 278 11.12 20.22 18.83
C LYS A 278 9.96 19.25 19.11
N ASN A 279 9.63 18.37 18.16
CA ASN A 279 8.60 17.35 18.33
C ASN A 279 9.19 15.95 18.48
N GLN A 280 8.34 15.01 18.90
CA GLN A 280 8.77 13.61 19.15
C GLN A 280 9.26 12.90 17.88
N TYR A 281 8.70 13.23 16.71
CA TYR A 281 9.09 12.62 15.44
C TYR A 281 10.54 12.97 15.06
N GLY A 282 10.88 14.27 15.07
CA GLY A 282 12.23 14.72 14.78
C GLY A 282 13.26 14.24 15.83
N GLN A 283 12.88 14.21 17.12
CA GLN A 283 13.73 13.66 18.18
C GLN A 283 14.00 12.16 17.96
N TYR A 284 13.00 11.41 17.49
CA TYR A 284 13.17 10.01 17.11
C TYR A 284 14.21 9.85 15.99
N LEU A 285 14.11 10.64 14.89
CA LEU A 285 15.06 10.57 13.78
C LEU A 285 16.50 10.88 14.23
N LEU A 286 16.69 11.87 15.11
CA LEU A 286 18.01 12.19 15.65
C LEU A 286 18.56 11.07 16.54
N ARG A 287 17.69 10.40 17.31
CA ARG A 287 18.07 9.25 18.16
C ARG A 287 18.52 8.05 17.33
N LEU A 288 17.90 7.77 16.16
CA LEU A 288 18.31 6.67 15.27
C LEU A 288 19.79 6.70 14.95
N ILE A 289 20.35 7.90 14.72
CA ILE A 289 21.77 8.07 14.38
C ILE A 289 22.66 7.75 15.59
N ALA A 290 22.20 8.12 16.81
CA ALA A 290 22.94 7.86 18.05
C ALA A 290 22.90 6.36 18.43
N ASP A 291 21.78 5.69 18.19
CA ASP A 291 21.50 4.32 18.64
C ASP A 291 21.69 3.26 17.52
N ARG A 292 22.57 3.53 16.57
CA ARG A 292 22.79 2.74 15.33
C ARG A 292 22.85 1.21 15.51
N LEU A 293 23.17 0.72 16.69
CA LEU A 293 23.32 -0.72 17.02
C LEU A 293 21.99 -1.43 17.35
N ILE A 294 20.90 -0.72 17.56
CA ILE A 294 19.63 -1.30 18.06
C ILE A 294 18.67 -1.69 16.92
N ILE A 295 18.86 -1.13 15.71
CA ILE A 295 17.84 -1.17 14.66
C ILE A 295 18.18 -2.12 13.50
N GLN A 296 19.39 -2.68 13.48
CA GLN A 296 19.79 -3.68 12.47
C GLN A 296 19.29 -5.09 12.85
N GLN A 297 17.98 -5.29 12.93
CA GLN A 297 17.37 -6.61 13.08
C GLN A 297 16.36 -6.90 11.96
#